data_b995527654d1bf0f04d4cedbf27a907d
#
_entry.id   b995527654d1bf0f04d4cedbf27a907d
#
_cell.length_a   1.000
_cell.length_b   1.000
_cell.length_c   1.000
_cell.angle_alpha   90.00
_cell.angle_beta   90.00
_cell.angle_gamma   90.00
#
_symmetry.space_group_name_H-M   'P 1'
#
loop_
_entity.id
_entity.type
_entity.pdbx_description
1 polymer ?
#
loop_
_entity_poly.entity_id
_entity_poly.type
_entity_poly.pdbx_seq_one_letter_code
_entity_poly.pdbx_strand_id
1 'polypeptide(L)'
;EPLASEDNSPETLKALFEEGMAEAGVSGSASDVTLTTFLYNANAENMSQQEWYKQQLEDKLGVHVQIDTYPDVSTWKTARDSYQYDFYSMGWNGDYNDPMTFMELFVTGNGYAKFMGGYSNPEYDEMVEKAGASQDDAERMELFGKAEALLMEEGGCIPLYYDNSQMYVQSYVSGLSMPMFGTEYEFSRVKILAH
;
A
#
# COMPACT_ATOMS: atom_id res chain seq x y z
N GLU A 1 -10.64 -13.42 1.10
CA GLU A 1 -9.93 -14.62 1.61
C GLU A 1 -8.43 -14.35 1.62
N PRO A 2 -7.67 -14.86 2.61
CA PRO A 2 -6.23 -14.63 2.60
C PRO A 2 -5.61 -15.34 1.38
N LEU A 3 -4.79 -14.59 0.63
CA LEU A 3 -3.95 -15.10 -0.46
C LEU A 3 -2.99 -16.25 -0.03
N ALA A 4 -2.93 -16.53 1.26
CA ALA A 4 -2.05 -17.53 1.89
C ALA A 4 -2.54 -18.98 1.82
N SER A 5 -3.54 -19.32 1.00
CA SER A 5 -4.02 -20.69 0.85
C SER A 5 -3.28 -21.52 -0.21
N GLU A 6 -2.35 -20.90 -0.94
CA GLU A 6 -1.60 -21.55 -2.02
C GLU A 6 -0.21 -21.99 -1.58
N ASP A 7 0.43 -22.80 -2.39
CA ASP A 7 1.80 -23.23 -2.15
C ASP A 7 2.77 -22.03 -2.25
N ASN A 8 3.29 -21.62 -1.10
CA ASN A 8 4.26 -20.53 -0.97
C ASN A 8 5.71 -21.04 -0.92
N SER A 9 5.98 -22.24 -1.46
CA SER A 9 7.35 -22.73 -1.54
C SER A 9 8.19 -21.83 -2.45
N PRO A 10 9.49 -21.66 -2.17
CA PRO A 10 10.38 -20.88 -3.03
C PRO A 10 10.37 -21.36 -4.49
N GLU A 11 10.24 -22.66 -4.70
CA GLU A 11 10.18 -23.27 -6.03
C GLU A 11 8.95 -22.80 -6.82
N THR A 12 7.78 -22.82 -6.18
CA THR A 12 6.51 -22.39 -6.80
C THR A 12 6.51 -20.88 -7.05
N LEU A 13 6.94 -20.08 -6.08
CA LEU A 13 6.97 -18.62 -6.21
C LEU A 13 7.97 -18.16 -7.27
N LYS A 14 9.14 -18.79 -7.34
CA LYS A 14 10.13 -18.51 -8.37
C LYS A 14 9.62 -18.86 -9.76
N ALA A 15 8.99 -20.02 -9.92
CA ALA A 15 8.40 -20.42 -11.20
C ALA A 15 7.33 -19.44 -11.67
N LEU A 16 6.45 -18.99 -10.76
CA LEU A 16 5.42 -18.00 -11.06
C LEU A 16 6.03 -16.65 -11.45
N PHE A 17 7.09 -16.22 -10.77
CA PHE A 17 7.81 -14.99 -11.11
C PHE A 17 8.45 -15.08 -12.51
N GLU A 18 9.09 -16.20 -12.84
CA GLU A 18 9.70 -16.44 -14.17
C GLU A 18 8.64 -16.56 -15.28
N GLU A 19 7.46 -17.09 -14.98
CA GLU A 19 6.31 -17.06 -15.89
C GLU A 19 5.87 -15.62 -16.18
N GLY A 20 5.68 -14.80 -15.16
CA GLY A 20 5.35 -13.38 -15.31
C GLY A 20 6.43 -12.58 -16.06
N MET A 21 7.73 -12.90 -15.85
CA MET A 21 8.80 -12.33 -16.66
C MET A 21 8.63 -12.66 -18.14
N ALA A 22 8.31 -13.91 -18.47
CA ALA A 22 8.11 -14.35 -19.85
C ALA A 22 6.90 -13.66 -20.52
N GLU A 23 5.80 -13.50 -19.80
CA GLU A 23 4.61 -12.77 -20.25
C GLU A 23 4.92 -11.27 -20.50
N ALA A 24 5.76 -10.67 -19.64
CA ALA A 24 6.25 -9.29 -19.81
C ALA A 24 7.34 -9.16 -20.89
N GLY A 25 7.74 -10.24 -21.55
CA GLY A 25 8.80 -10.24 -22.57
C GLY A 25 10.21 -10.05 -22.00
N VAL A 26 10.40 -10.25 -20.69
CA VAL A 26 11.70 -10.23 -20.03
C VAL A 26 12.38 -11.57 -20.16
N SER A 27 13.55 -11.61 -20.76
CA SER A 27 14.33 -12.84 -20.97
C SER A 27 15.38 -13.02 -19.89
N GLY A 28 15.72 -14.27 -19.58
CA GLY A 28 16.68 -14.62 -18.52
C GLY A 28 16.04 -15.39 -17.38
N SER A 29 16.69 -15.46 -16.25
CA SER A 29 16.19 -16.08 -15.03
C SER A 29 15.92 -15.02 -13.94
N ALA A 30 15.20 -15.40 -12.90
CA ALA A 30 14.98 -14.52 -11.75
C ALA A 30 16.28 -13.92 -11.18
N SER A 31 17.36 -14.69 -11.19
CA SER A 31 18.67 -14.24 -10.70
C SER A 31 19.37 -13.16 -11.57
N ASP A 32 18.84 -12.89 -12.75
CA ASP A 32 19.34 -11.80 -13.61
C ASP A 32 18.58 -10.49 -13.35
N VAL A 33 17.52 -10.53 -12.52
CA VAL A 33 16.65 -9.39 -12.22
C VAL A 33 17.10 -8.70 -10.94
N THR A 34 17.20 -7.37 -10.99
CA THR A 34 17.34 -6.53 -9.81
C THR A 34 16.09 -5.68 -9.67
N LEU A 35 15.36 -5.85 -8.59
CA LEU A 35 14.21 -5.03 -8.22
C LEU A 35 14.67 -3.89 -7.32
N THR A 36 14.25 -2.67 -7.63
CA THR A 36 14.58 -1.49 -6.84
C THR A 36 13.38 -1.06 -5.99
N THR A 37 13.62 -0.91 -4.70
CA THR A 37 12.71 -0.25 -3.77
C THR A 37 13.37 0.96 -3.15
N PHE A 38 12.60 1.86 -2.53
CA PHE A 38 13.16 3.02 -1.89
C PHE A 38 12.50 3.38 -0.56
N LEU A 39 13.24 4.08 0.29
CA LEU A 39 12.79 4.56 1.58
C LEU A 39 12.77 6.07 1.65
N TYR A 40 11.64 6.63 2.08
CA TYR A 40 11.54 8.03 2.47
C TYR A 40 12.23 8.26 3.80
N ASN A 41 12.20 7.63 4.78
CA ASN A 41 12.82 7.87 6.08
C ASN A 41 13.66 6.64 6.49
N ALA A 42 14.93 6.68 6.18
CA ALA A 42 15.87 5.59 6.42
C ALA A 42 16.34 5.53 7.89
N ASN A 43 15.42 5.61 8.87
CA ASN A 43 15.74 5.31 10.25
C ASN A 43 15.99 3.79 10.44
N ALA A 44 16.52 3.41 11.60
CA ALA A 44 16.93 2.03 11.87
C ALA A 44 15.75 1.04 11.78
N GLU A 45 14.56 1.43 12.19
CA GLU A 45 13.35 0.59 12.16
C GLU A 45 12.89 0.36 10.73
N ASN A 46 12.71 1.42 9.95
CA ASN A 46 12.31 1.34 8.55
C ASN A 46 13.33 0.56 7.70
N MET A 47 14.64 0.79 7.94
CA MET A 47 15.70 0.02 7.28
C MET A 47 15.61 -1.46 7.62
N SER A 48 15.41 -1.81 8.90
CA SER A 48 15.26 -3.21 9.33
C SER A 48 14.08 -3.90 8.65
N GLN A 49 12.97 -3.21 8.51
CA GLN A 49 11.79 -3.74 7.83
C GLN A 49 12.05 -3.96 6.33
N GLN A 50 12.68 -3.00 5.66
CA GLN A 50 13.00 -3.12 4.23
C GLN A 50 14.03 -4.22 3.96
N GLU A 51 15.04 -4.36 4.81
CA GLU A 51 16.01 -5.46 4.71
C GLU A 51 15.35 -6.83 4.91
N TRP A 52 14.32 -6.92 5.77
CA TRP A 52 13.53 -8.14 5.91
C TRP A 52 12.73 -8.44 4.65
N TYR A 53 12.06 -7.45 4.03
CA TYR A 53 11.34 -7.64 2.76
C TYR A 53 12.31 -8.05 1.64
N LYS A 54 13.45 -7.37 1.55
CA LYS A 54 14.51 -7.72 0.61
C LYS A 54 14.91 -9.19 0.75
N GLN A 55 15.22 -9.62 1.96
CA GLN A 55 15.60 -11.01 2.23
C GLN A 55 14.49 -11.99 1.82
N GLN A 56 13.21 -11.69 2.13
CA GLN A 56 12.10 -12.56 1.74
C GLN A 56 11.98 -12.70 0.21
N LEU A 57 12.13 -11.60 -0.53
CA LEU A 57 12.06 -11.63 -2.00
C LEU A 57 13.27 -12.35 -2.61
N GLU A 58 14.47 -12.08 -2.13
CA GLU A 58 15.69 -12.75 -2.60
C GLU A 58 15.65 -14.26 -2.33
N ASP A 59 15.27 -14.66 -1.12
CA ASP A 59 15.20 -16.08 -0.73
C ASP A 59 14.12 -16.86 -1.48
N LYS A 60 12.98 -16.23 -1.75
CA LYS A 60 11.81 -16.91 -2.32
C LYS A 60 11.73 -16.81 -3.84
N LEU A 61 12.09 -15.68 -4.41
CA LEU A 61 12.00 -15.47 -5.87
C LEU A 61 13.35 -15.69 -6.55
N GLY A 62 14.46 -15.58 -5.83
CA GLY A 62 15.80 -15.68 -6.38
C GLY A 62 16.26 -14.44 -7.14
N VAL A 63 15.58 -13.32 -6.97
CA VAL A 63 15.95 -12.01 -7.53
C VAL A 63 17.02 -11.32 -6.68
N HIS A 64 17.54 -10.20 -7.16
CA HIS A 64 18.27 -9.23 -6.34
C HIS A 64 17.35 -8.06 -5.98
N VAL A 65 17.49 -7.50 -4.77
CA VAL A 65 16.73 -6.31 -4.35
C VAL A 65 17.72 -5.22 -3.94
N GLN A 66 17.54 -4.04 -4.53
CA GLN A 66 18.28 -2.83 -4.17
C GLN A 66 17.36 -1.90 -3.37
N ILE A 67 17.87 -1.37 -2.25
CA ILE A 67 17.16 -0.40 -1.42
C ILE A 67 17.83 0.97 -1.62
N ASP A 68 17.14 1.89 -2.25
CA ASP A 68 17.60 3.26 -2.41
C ASP A 68 17.11 4.14 -1.25
N THR A 69 17.99 5.03 -0.80
CA THR A 69 17.68 6.01 0.25
C THR A 69 17.93 7.42 -0.25
N TYR A 70 17.11 8.37 0.20
CA TYR A 70 17.20 9.75 -0.25
C TYR A 70 17.46 10.68 0.93
N PRO A 71 18.29 11.73 0.73
CA PRO A 71 18.71 12.61 1.82
C PRO A 71 17.58 13.50 2.34
N ASP A 72 16.54 13.71 1.54
CA ASP A 72 15.40 14.57 1.87
C ASP A 72 14.14 14.19 1.09
N VAL A 73 13.00 14.72 1.56
CA VAL A 73 11.68 14.46 1.00
C VAL A 73 11.52 14.95 -0.45
N SER A 74 12.21 16.00 -0.84
CA SER A 74 12.11 16.56 -2.19
C SER A 74 12.74 15.63 -3.22
N THR A 75 13.94 15.13 -2.91
CA THR A 75 14.65 14.18 -3.75
C THR A 75 13.89 12.86 -3.87
N TRP A 76 13.36 12.37 -2.74
CA TRP A 76 12.48 11.18 -2.72
C TRP A 76 11.22 11.36 -3.59
N LYS A 77 10.53 12.51 -3.45
CA LYS A 77 9.34 12.80 -4.28
C LYS A 77 9.68 12.83 -5.77
N THR A 78 10.84 13.38 -6.13
CA THR A 78 11.29 13.40 -7.52
C THR A 78 11.48 11.99 -8.07
N ALA A 79 12.14 11.10 -7.31
CA ALA A 79 12.33 9.71 -7.70
C ALA A 79 10.99 8.97 -7.83
N ARG A 80 10.09 9.15 -6.86
CA ARG A 80 8.74 8.58 -6.88
C ARG A 80 7.95 9.05 -8.11
N ASP A 81 7.88 10.36 -8.32
CA ASP A 81 7.10 10.96 -9.42
C ASP A 81 7.67 10.66 -10.81
N SER A 82 8.92 10.17 -10.85
CA SER A 82 9.60 9.70 -12.05
C SER A 82 9.62 8.17 -12.15
N TYR A 83 8.93 7.47 -11.24
CA TYR A 83 8.83 6.00 -11.19
C TYR A 83 10.22 5.32 -11.21
N GLN A 84 11.18 5.85 -10.45
CA GLN A 84 12.53 5.29 -10.32
C GLN A 84 12.57 4.18 -9.26
N TYR A 85 11.65 3.23 -9.37
CA TYR A 85 11.51 2.06 -8.49
C TYR A 85 10.65 1.01 -9.18
N ASP A 86 10.75 -0.23 -8.73
CA ASP A 86 9.89 -1.33 -9.15
C ASP A 86 8.71 -1.51 -8.17
N PHE A 87 8.97 -1.34 -6.87
CA PHE A 87 7.95 -1.37 -5.83
C PHE A 87 8.35 -0.51 -4.63
N TYR A 88 7.39 -0.13 -3.81
CA TYR A 88 7.63 0.43 -2.49
C TYR A 88 6.42 0.24 -1.58
N SER A 89 6.64 0.29 -0.27
CA SER A 89 5.54 0.19 0.68
C SER A 89 5.10 1.57 1.17
N MET A 90 3.79 1.72 1.31
CA MET A 90 3.18 2.90 1.92
C MET A 90 1.91 2.52 2.67
N GLY A 91 1.43 3.40 3.52
CA GLY A 91 0.15 3.26 4.20
C GLY A 91 -0.81 4.38 3.83
N TRP A 92 -2.09 4.12 4.00
CA TRP A 92 -3.15 5.11 3.91
C TRP A 92 -4.09 4.96 5.08
N ASN A 93 -4.39 6.07 5.76
CA ASN A 93 -5.47 6.14 6.73
C ASN A 93 -6.69 6.75 6.07
N GLY A 94 -7.85 6.12 6.23
CA GLY A 94 -9.08 6.67 5.66
C GLY A 94 -9.39 8.06 6.21
N ASP A 95 -9.70 9.02 5.34
CA ASP A 95 -10.07 10.38 5.73
C ASP A 95 -11.50 10.45 6.26
N TYR A 96 -12.34 9.50 5.83
CA TYR A 96 -13.77 9.39 6.19
C TYR A 96 -14.25 7.93 6.11
N ASN A 97 -15.40 7.65 6.73
CA ASN A 97 -15.96 6.29 6.80
C ASN A 97 -16.70 5.89 5.51
N ASP A 98 -15.94 5.69 4.44
CA ASP A 98 -16.46 5.18 3.17
C ASP A 98 -15.31 4.52 2.39
N PRO A 99 -15.53 3.40 1.65
CA PRO A 99 -14.50 2.76 0.83
C PRO A 99 -13.88 3.70 -0.21
N MET A 100 -14.61 4.72 -0.67
CA MET A 100 -14.13 5.69 -1.64
C MET A 100 -12.78 6.30 -1.23
N THR A 101 -12.55 6.55 0.08
CA THR A 101 -11.29 7.14 0.58
C THR A 101 -10.04 6.32 0.23
N PHE A 102 -10.20 5.02 -0.07
CA PHE A 102 -9.13 4.13 -0.54
C PHE A 102 -9.19 3.93 -2.05
N MET A 103 -10.40 3.75 -2.59
CA MET A 103 -10.57 3.40 -4.00
C MET A 103 -10.22 4.56 -4.95
N GLU A 104 -10.51 5.80 -4.56
CA GLU A 104 -10.19 6.98 -5.38
C GLU A 104 -8.69 7.20 -5.59
N LEU A 105 -7.84 6.64 -4.72
CA LEU A 105 -6.39 6.78 -4.82
C LEU A 105 -5.81 6.18 -6.10
N PHE A 106 -6.46 5.14 -6.64
CA PHE A 106 -6.02 4.40 -7.81
C PHE A 106 -6.72 4.85 -9.11
N VAL A 107 -7.66 5.80 -9.03
CA VAL A 107 -8.34 6.35 -10.20
C VAL A 107 -7.36 7.12 -11.07
N THR A 108 -7.37 6.84 -12.36
CA THR A 108 -6.49 7.48 -13.35
C THR A 108 -6.58 9.01 -13.28
N GLY A 109 -5.44 9.66 -13.12
CA GLY A 109 -5.36 11.12 -13.04
C GLY A 109 -5.76 11.72 -11.69
N ASN A 110 -6.10 10.91 -10.68
CA ASN A 110 -6.23 11.40 -9.32
C ASN A 110 -4.91 12.02 -8.82
N GLY A 111 -4.99 13.03 -7.95
CA GLY A 111 -3.81 13.70 -7.39
C GLY A 111 -2.86 12.77 -6.64
N TYR A 112 -3.35 11.63 -6.16
CA TYR A 112 -2.58 10.60 -5.47
C TYR A 112 -2.10 9.46 -6.38
N ALA A 113 -2.47 9.44 -7.67
CA ALA A 113 -2.10 8.35 -8.59
C ALA A 113 -0.59 8.05 -8.61
N LYS A 114 0.26 9.08 -8.50
CA LYS A 114 1.72 8.91 -8.41
C LYS A 114 2.18 8.23 -7.13
N PHE A 115 1.45 8.38 -6.03
CA PHE A 115 1.69 7.64 -4.78
C PHE A 115 1.29 6.17 -4.90
N MET A 116 0.37 5.86 -5.81
CA MET A 116 -0.14 4.51 -6.04
C MET A 116 0.51 3.84 -7.26
N GLY A 117 1.78 4.15 -7.54
CA GLY A 117 2.54 3.54 -8.62
C GLY A 117 2.11 3.92 -10.03
N GLY A 118 1.18 4.87 -10.18
CA GLY A 118 0.67 5.29 -11.49
C GLY A 118 -0.30 4.26 -12.11
N TYR A 119 -0.96 3.45 -11.30
CA TYR A 119 -2.02 2.54 -11.77
C TYR A 119 -3.03 3.29 -12.65
N SER A 120 -3.45 2.66 -13.73
CA SER A 120 -4.40 3.26 -14.68
C SER A 120 -5.16 2.14 -15.39
N ASN A 121 -6.44 2.02 -15.11
CA ASN A 121 -7.34 1.08 -15.77
C ASN A 121 -8.72 1.71 -15.96
N PRO A 122 -9.20 1.90 -17.21
CA PRO A 122 -10.49 2.52 -17.49
C PRO A 122 -11.70 1.76 -16.90
N GLU A 123 -11.63 0.44 -16.77
CA GLU A 123 -12.69 -0.37 -16.17
C GLU A 123 -12.75 -0.13 -14.65
N TYR A 124 -11.60 -0.04 -13.99
CA TYR A 124 -11.51 0.37 -12.60
C TYR A 124 -12.11 1.76 -12.38
N ASP A 125 -11.69 2.72 -13.19
CA ASP A 125 -12.15 4.11 -13.12
C ASP A 125 -13.68 4.20 -13.25
N GLU A 126 -14.26 3.49 -14.22
CA GLU A 126 -15.70 3.45 -14.44
C GLU A 126 -16.48 2.87 -13.24
N MET A 127 -15.95 1.77 -12.64
CA MET A 127 -16.58 1.17 -11.46
C MET A 127 -16.55 2.11 -10.27
N VAL A 128 -15.43 2.77 -9.99
CA VAL A 128 -15.30 3.72 -8.87
C VAL A 128 -16.16 4.96 -9.10
N GLU A 129 -16.23 5.50 -10.33
CA GLU A 129 -17.09 6.63 -10.68
C GLU A 129 -18.58 6.28 -10.48
N LYS A 130 -19.00 5.13 -10.98
CA LYS A 130 -20.40 4.65 -10.80
C LYS A 130 -20.74 4.45 -9.32
N ALA A 131 -19.83 3.84 -8.55
CA ALA A 131 -20.01 3.68 -7.10
C ALA A 131 -20.16 5.02 -6.40
N GLY A 132 -19.37 6.03 -6.79
CA GLY A 132 -19.46 7.38 -6.25
C GLY A 132 -20.76 8.09 -6.57
N ALA A 133 -21.38 7.79 -7.71
CA ALA A 133 -22.64 8.40 -8.18
C ALA A 133 -23.89 7.70 -7.66
N SER A 134 -23.81 6.41 -7.31
CA SER A 134 -24.97 5.62 -6.87
C SER A 134 -25.49 6.07 -5.50
N GLN A 135 -26.82 6.05 -5.35
CA GLN A 135 -27.53 6.27 -4.09
C GLN A 135 -27.98 4.94 -3.45
N ASP A 136 -27.67 3.81 -4.09
CA ASP A 136 -27.96 2.47 -3.58
C ASP A 136 -26.67 1.91 -2.93
N ASP A 137 -26.71 1.72 -1.62
CA ASP A 137 -25.57 1.22 -0.86
C ASP A 137 -25.15 -0.19 -1.28
N ALA A 138 -26.09 -1.03 -1.69
CA ALA A 138 -25.77 -2.40 -2.13
C ALA A 138 -25.05 -2.38 -3.49
N GLU A 139 -25.53 -1.58 -4.43
CA GLU A 139 -24.87 -1.37 -5.72
C GLU A 139 -23.46 -0.78 -5.53
N ARG A 140 -23.30 0.23 -4.64
CA ARG A 140 -22.03 0.83 -4.33
C ARG A 140 -21.02 -0.20 -3.83
N MET A 141 -21.41 -1.01 -2.84
CA MET A 141 -20.53 -2.03 -2.26
C MET A 141 -20.16 -3.11 -3.27
N GLU A 142 -21.08 -3.49 -4.17
CA GLU A 142 -20.78 -4.43 -5.24
C GLU A 142 -19.76 -3.86 -6.23
N LEU A 143 -19.91 -2.60 -6.64
CA LEU A 143 -18.98 -1.93 -7.55
C LEU A 143 -17.59 -1.78 -6.93
N PHE A 144 -17.50 -1.35 -5.67
CA PHE A 144 -16.22 -1.28 -4.96
C PHE A 144 -15.55 -2.64 -4.83
N GLY A 145 -16.32 -3.69 -4.51
CA GLY A 145 -15.77 -5.05 -4.44
C GLY A 145 -15.22 -5.57 -5.76
N LYS A 146 -15.87 -5.23 -6.89
CA LYS A 146 -15.37 -5.56 -8.23
C LYS A 146 -14.11 -4.78 -8.58
N ALA A 147 -14.09 -3.48 -8.28
CA ALA A 147 -12.93 -2.63 -8.52
C ALA A 147 -11.71 -3.08 -7.67
N GLU A 148 -11.93 -3.44 -6.39
CA GLU A 148 -10.89 -3.99 -5.53
C GLU A 148 -10.35 -5.31 -6.08
N ALA A 149 -11.22 -6.21 -6.52
CA ALA A 149 -10.81 -7.49 -7.11
C ALA A 149 -9.94 -7.29 -8.36
N LEU A 150 -10.34 -6.37 -9.24
CA LEU A 150 -9.58 -6.03 -10.45
C LEU A 150 -8.20 -5.45 -10.10
N LEU A 151 -8.15 -4.52 -9.14
CA LEU A 151 -6.90 -3.91 -8.67
C LEU A 151 -5.92 -4.96 -8.13
N MET A 152 -6.43 -5.94 -7.37
CA MET A 152 -5.62 -7.02 -6.81
C MET A 152 -5.16 -8.00 -7.90
N GLU A 153 -6.03 -8.37 -8.84
CA GLU A 153 -5.72 -9.28 -9.95
C GLU A 153 -4.63 -8.71 -10.86
N GLU A 154 -4.66 -7.41 -11.10
CA GLU A 154 -3.64 -6.72 -11.91
C GLU A 154 -2.36 -6.37 -11.13
N GLY A 155 -2.30 -6.67 -9.83
CA GLY A 155 -1.13 -6.37 -9.01
C GLY A 155 -0.91 -4.86 -8.77
N GLY A 156 -1.93 -4.03 -8.96
CA GLY A 156 -1.83 -2.58 -8.74
C GLY A 156 -1.58 -2.21 -7.28
N CYS A 157 -1.93 -3.11 -6.35
CA CYS A 157 -1.66 -2.98 -4.93
C CYS A 157 -1.50 -4.37 -4.29
N ILE A 158 -0.54 -4.51 -3.39
CA ILE A 158 -0.33 -5.73 -2.58
C ILE A 158 -0.58 -5.37 -1.12
N PRO A 159 -1.75 -5.74 -0.54
CA PRO A 159 -2.04 -5.49 0.88
C PRO A 159 -1.07 -6.26 1.77
N LEU A 160 -0.46 -5.60 2.74
CA LEU A 160 0.50 -6.22 3.65
C LEU A 160 -0.11 -6.47 5.03
N TYR A 161 -0.60 -5.42 5.69
CA TYR A 161 -1.17 -5.49 7.04
C TYR A 161 -1.99 -4.23 7.35
N TYR A 162 -2.76 -4.31 8.43
CA TYR A 162 -3.39 -3.14 9.05
C TYR A 162 -2.56 -2.68 10.24
N ASP A 163 -2.24 -1.39 10.26
CA ASP A 163 -1.60 -0.78 11.42
C ASP A 163 -2.53 -0.74 12.63
N ASN A 164 -1.97 -1.02 13.80
CA ASN A 164 -2.65 -0.90 15.07
C ASN A 164 -1.95 0.14 15.95
N SER A 165 -2.67 1.19 16.29
CA SER A 165 -2.18 2.20 17.22
C SER A 165 -2.67 1.92 18.63
N GLN A 166 -1.77 2.06 19.62
CA GLN A 166 -2.10 1.95 21.03
C GLN A 166 -1.84 3.29 21.72
N MET A 167 -2.82 3.75 22.50
CA MET A 167 -2.71 4.99 23.26
C MET A 167 -2.68 4.66 24.76
N TYR A 168 -1.63 5.12 25.43
CA TYR A 168 -1.51 5.05 26.87
C TYR A 168 -1.83 6.42 27.47
N VAL A 169 -2.90 6.50 28.24
CA VAL A 169 -3.39 7.75 28.82
C VAL A 169 -3.29 7.69 30.34
N GLN A 170 -2.73 8.70 30.96
CA GLN A 170 -2.65 8.80 32.42
C GLN A 170 -4.05 8.90 33.03
N SER A 171 -4.26 8.28 34.20
CA SER A 171 -5.56 8.21 34.86
C SER A 171 -6.19 9.57 35.19
N TYR A 172 -5.38 10.61 35.30
CA TYR A 172 -5.84 11.98 35.56
C TYR A 172 -6.21 12.72 34.24
N VAL A 173 -6.04 12.11 33.06
CA VAL A 173 -6.47 12.68 31.78
C VAL A 173 -7.80 12.05 31.39
N SER A 174 -8.81 12.86 31.11
CA SER A 174 -10.10 12.38 30.66
C SER A 174 -10.54 13.10 29.37
N GLY A 175 -11.39 12.45 28.57
CA GLY A 175 -11.98 13.04 27.36
C GLY A 175 -11.05 13.11 26.15
N LEU A 176 -9.85 12.51 26.23
CA LEU A 176 -9.02 12.28 25.04
C LEU A 176 -9.60 11.10 24.24
N SER A 177 -9.75 11.27 22.95
CA SER A 177 -10.17 10.21 22.04
C SER A 177 -9.29 10.15 20.78
N MET A 178 -9.23 8.97 20.17
CA MET A 178 -8.63 8.71 18.87
C MET A 178 -9.78 8.40 17.91
N PRO A 179 -10.21 9.35 17.09
CA PRO A 179 -11.19 9.07 16.03
C PRO A 179 -10.64 8.04 15.05
N MET A 180 -11.49 7.18 14.51
CA MET A 180 -11.10 6.20 13.50
C MET A 180 -10.71 6.88 12.18
N PHE A 181 -11.27 8.05 11.90
CA PHE A 181 -11.05 8.82 10.68
C PHE A 181 -10.75 10.28 11.02
N GLY A 182 -10.03 10.95 10.14
CA GLY A 182 -9.71 12.36 10.24
C GLY A 182 -8.49 12.64 11.12
N THR A 183 -8.67 13.28 12.26
CA THR A 183 -7.56 13.66 13.15
C THR A 183 -7.05 12.48 13.97
N GLU A 184 -5.73 12.39 14.18
CA GLU A 184 -5.13 11.35 15.02
C GLU A 184 -5.64 11.44 16.48
N TYR A 185 -5.79 12.65 17.01
CA TYR A 185 -6.27 12.89 18.37
C TYR A 185 -7.33 14.00 18.43
N GLU A 186 -8.36 13.80 19.23
CA GLU A 186 -9.41 14.79 19.52
C GLU A 186 -9.24 15.32 20.94
N PHE A 187 -8.85 16.60 21.06
CA PHE A 187 -8.56 17.28 22.33
C PHE A 187 -9.69 18.15 22.85
N SER A 188 -10.75 18.36 22.09
CA SER A 188 -11.81 19.34 22.43
C SER A 188 -12.50 19.09 23.78
N ARG A 189 -12.46 17.84 24.26
CA ARG A 189 -13.09 17.40 25.51
C ARG A 189 -12.10 17.03 26.62
N VAL A 190 -10.81 17.24 26.38
CA VAL A 190 -9.77 16.85 27.32
C VAL A 190 -9.86 17.67 28.61
N LYS A 191 -9.77 16.98 29.73
CA LYS A 191 -9.68 17.56 31.08
C LYS A 191 -8.54 16.90 31.84
N ILE A 192 -7.81 17.71 32.57
CA ILE A 192 -6.81 17.24 33.55
C ILE A 192 -7.49 17.24 34.93
N LEU A 193 -7.61 16.07 35.51
CA LEU A 193 -8.20 15.86 36.82
C LEU A 193 -7.14 16.14 37.91
N ALA A 194 -7.58 16.36 39.15
CA ALA A 194 -6.66 16.45 40.29
C ALA A 194 -5.88 15.14 40.49
N HIS A 195 -4.60 15.22 40.67
CA HIS A 195 -3.70 14.08 40.82
C HIS A 195 -2.59 14.39 41.83
#